data_d8e0ed3521d4fc06db8753e7bd427141
#
_entry.id   d8e0ed3521d4fc06db8753e7bd427141
#
_cell.length_a   1.000
_cell.length_b   1.000
_cell.length_c   1.000
_cell.angle_alpha   90.00
_cell.angle_beta   90.00
_cell.angle_gamma   90.00
#
_symmetry.space_group_name_H-M   'P 1'
#
loop_
_entity.id
_entity.type
_entity.pdbx_description
1 polymer ?
#
loop_
_entity_poly.entity_id
_entity_poly.type
_entity_poly.pdbx_seq_one_letter_code
_entity_poly.pdbx_strand_id
1 'polypeptide(L)'
;MSADRRPLVLIVDDSSHVTGPLQILFEETGRRVVIACSVATAVRACEAERPDLMLLDLSLPDGDGLSVLELLAGAPALPPVTVALTGHDDPLTVQRCRAAGCRDVLLKPVPVRDLLRRASEWLPGEAAASSPNG
;
A
#
# COMPACT_ATOMS: atom_id res chain seq x y z
N MET A 1 11.66 -6.35 23.16
CA MET A 1 11.42 -6.26 22.58
C MET A 1 11.62 -5.62 21.69
N SER A 2 12.08 -5.73 21.07
CA SER A 2 12.33 -4.88 20.18
C SER A 2 11.51 -4.95 19.04
N ALA A 3 10.69 -4.10 18.80
CA ALA A 3 9.91 -4.05 17.61
C ALA A 3 10.82 -3.85 16.42
N ASP A 4 10.51 -4.54 15.35
CA ASP A 4 11.17 -4.29 14.09
C ASP A 4 10.69 -2.95 13.58
N ARG A 5 11.60 -2.02 13.40
CA ARG A 5 11.25 -0.65 13.03
C ARG A 5 11.33 -0.35 11.55
N ARG A 6 11.65 -1.36 10.76
CA ARG A 6 11.63 -1.15 9.32
C ARG A 6 10.22 -0.82 8.87
N PRO A 7 10.07 0.03 7.86
CA PRO A 7 8.74 0.35 7.35
C PRO A 7 8.00 -0.90 6.91
N LEU A 8 6.70 -0.93 7.19
CA LEU A 8 5.84 -2.04 6.83
C LEU A 8 4.98 -1.63 5.65
N VAL A 9 5.04 -2.42 4.59
CA VAL A 9 4.22 -2.22 3.39
C VAL A 9 3.22 -3.35 3.32
N LEU A 10 1.94 -3.00 3.24
CA LEU A 10 0.88 -3.97 2.97
C LEU A 10 0.52 -3.89 1.50
N ILE A 11 0.59 -5.01 0.82
CA ILE A 11 0.20 -5.09 -0.59
C ILE A 11 -1.10 -5.88 -0.67
N VAL A 12 -2.16 -5.24 -1.13
CA VAL A 12 -3.48 -5.84 -1.23
C VAL A 12 -3.80 -6.08 -2.70
N ASP A 13 -3.70 -7.34 -3.10
CA ASP A 13 -3.95 -7.73 -4.49
C ASP A 13 -4.09 -9.25 -4.50
N ASP A 14 -5.04 -9.76 -5.26
CA ASP A 14 -5.25 -11.21 -5.31
C ASP A 14 -4.40 -11.91 -6.38
N SER A 15 -3.58 -11.17 -7.11
CA SER A 15 -2.72 -11.73 -8.15
C SER A 15 -1.29 -11.89 -7.65
N SER A 16 -0.81 -13.12 -7.60
CA SER A 16 0.57 -13.39 -7.20
C SER A 16 1.57 -12.85 -8.23
N HIS A 17 1.13 -12.63 -9.47
CA HIS A 17 1.98 -12.02 -10.47
C HIS A 17 2.28 -10.56 -10.15
N VAL A 18 1.41 -9.93 -9.38
CA VAL A 18 1.62 -8.55 -8.93
C VAL A 18 2.35 -8.53 -7.60
N THR A 19 1.87 -9.31 -6.63
CA THR A 19 2.41 -9.24 -5.27
C THR A 19 3.80 -9.82 -5.13
N GLY A 20 4.09 -10.91 -5.87
CA GLY A 20 5.37 -11.58 -5.73
C GLY A 20 6.56 -10.70 -6.05
N PRO A 21 6.62 -10.11 -7.26
CA PRO A 21 7.74 -9.23 -7.60
C PRO A 21 7.83 -8.01 -6.69
N LEU A 22 6.71 -7.44 -6.30
CA LEU A 22 6.71 -6.27 -5.43
C LEU A 22 7.23 -6.63 -4.04
N GLN A 23 6.84 -7.80 -3.53
CA GLN A 23 7.32 -8.23 -2.23
C GLN A 23 8.83 -8.35 -2.22
N ILE A 24 9.38 -9.05 -3.22
CA ILE A 24 10.82 -9.24 -3.32
C ILE A 24 11.53 -7.89 -3.33
N LEU A 25 11.01 -6.99 -4.13
CA LEU A 25 11.67 -5.71 -4.33
C LEU A 25 11.65 -4.85 -3.07
N PHE A 26 10.51 -4.78 -2.40
CA PHE A 26 10.44 -4.02 -1.16
C PHE A 26 11.31 -4.64 -0.07
N GLU A 27 11.33 -5.96 0.02
CA GLU A 27 12.15 -6.62 1.03
C GLU A 27 13.64 -6.41 0.76
N GLU A 28 14.04 -6.44 -0.50
CA GLU A 28 15.44 -6.19 -0.84
C GLU A 28 15.88 -4.78 -0.53
N THR A 29 14.95 -3.85 -0.44
CA THR A 29 15.27 -2.46 -0.10
C THR A 29 15.03 -2.15 1.36
N GLY A 30 14.92 -3.17 2.20
CA GLY A 30 14.91 -2.98 3.65
C GLY A 30 13.54 -2.78 4.26
N ARG A 31 12.47 -3.06 3.56
CA ARG A 31 11.11 -2.90 4.08
C ARG A 31 10.52 -4.25 4.41
N ARG A 32 9.62 -4.26 5.37
CA ARG A 32 8.85 -5.46 5.68
C ARG A 32 7.59 -5.46 4.81
N VAL A 33 7.14 -6.65 4.38
CA VAL A 33 5.99 -6.76 3.50
C VAL A 33 5.00 -7.77 4.06
N VAL A 34 3.73 -7.40 4.02
CA VAL A 34 2.62 -8.32 4.28
C VAL A 34 1.72 -8.27 3.06
N ILE A 35 1.18 -9.41 2.67
CA ILE A 35 0.29 -9.49 1.50
C ILE A 35 -1.09 -9.91 1.98
N ALA A 36 -2.11 -9.24 1.47
CA ALA A 36 -3.50 -9.61 1.69
C ALA A 36 -4.18 -9.75 0.33
N CYS A 37 -5.07 -10.71 0.21
CA CYS A 37 -5.69 -11.06 -1.07
C CYS A 37 -7.15 -10.63 -1.17
N SER A 38 -7.69 -9.99 -0.15
CA SER A 38 -9.11 -9.64 -0.12
C SER A 38 -9.33 -8.44 0.79
N VAL A 39 -10.52 -7.86 0.72
CA VAL A 39 -10.91 -6.77 1.62
C VAL A 39 -10.80 -7.23 3.08
N ALA A 40 -11.38 -8.39 3.38
CA ALA A 40 -11.41 -8.88 4.75
C ALA A 40 -10.02 -9.13 5.31
N THR A 41 -9.14 -9.77 4.53
CA THR A 41 -7.78 -10.04 5.01
C THR A 41 -6.95 -8.77 5.11
N ALA A 42 -7.22 -7.78 4.26
CA ALA A 42 -6.53 -6.49 4.34
C ALA A 42 -6.88 -5.76 5.64
N VAL A 43 -8.17 -5.75 5.99
CA VAL A 43 -8.59 -5.12 7.24
C VAL A 43 -7.94 -5.81 8.44
N ARG A 44 -7.95 -7.14 8.45
CA ARG A 44 -7.33 -7.87 9.55
C ARG A 44 -5.81 -7.63 9.62
N ALA A 45 -5.16 -7.53 8.47
CA ALA A 45 -3.73 -7.26 8.46
C ALA A 45 -3.42 -5.89 9.07
N CYS A 46 -4.21 -4.87 8.73
CA CYS A 46 -4.02 -3.54 9.29
C CYS A 46 -4.27 -3.54 10.80
N GLU A 47 -5.26 -4.31 11.26
CA GLU A 47 -5.56 -4.37 12.68
C GLU A 47 -4.49 -5.12 13.47
N ALA A 48 -3.85 -6.10 12.83
CA ALA A 48 -2.77 -6.84 13.47
C ALA A 48 -1.52 -5.98 13.64
N GLU A 49 -1.19 -5.23 12.61
CA GLU A 49 -0.06 -4.29 12.67
C GLU A 49 -0.30 -3.22 11.62
N ARG A 50 -0.41 -1.97 12.05
CA ARG A 50 -0.70 -0.86 11.14
C ARG A 50 0.43 -0.68 10.13
N PRO A 51 0.14 -0.78 8.82
CA PRO A 51 1.18 -0.55 7.83
C PRO A 51 1.51 0.93 7.72
N ASP A 52 2.72 1.22 7.29
CA ASP A 52 3.12 2.58 6.95
C ASP A 52 2.65 2.97 5.56
N LEU A 53 2.50 1.98 4.69
CA LEU A 53 2.04 2.18 3.32
C LEU A 53 1.17 0.99 2.92
N MET A 54 0.04 1.27 2.30
CA MET A 54 -0.80 0.23 1.73
C MET A 54 -0.92 0.46 0.24
N LEU A 55 -0.57 -0.56 -0.55
CA LEU A 55 -0.82 -0.58 -1.99
C LEU A 55 -2.10 -1.39 -2.17
N LEU A 56 -3.13 -0.77 -2.75
CA LEU A 56 -4.47 -1.31 -2.69
C LEU A 56 -5.06 -1.48 -4.08
N ASP A 57 -5.25 -2.74 -4.48
CA ASP A 57 -5.97 -3.06 -5.70
C ASP A 57 -7.45 -2.74 -5.51
N LEU A 58 -8.06 -2.15 -6.51
CA LEU A 58 -9.46 -1.78 -6.44
C LEU A 58 -10.41 -2.93 -6.74
N SER A 59 -9.94 -3.98 -7.43
CA SER A 59 -10.78 -5.12 -7.75
C SER A 59 -10.33 -6.34 -6.97
N LEU A 60 -11.06 -6.67 -5.92
CA LEU A 60 -10.74 -7.80 -5.04
C LEU A 60 -11.87 -8.81 -5.10
N PRO A 61 -11.60 -10.08 -4.75
CA PRO A 61 -12.62 -11.13 -4.90
C PRO A 61 -13.86 -10.89 -4.05
N ASP A 62 -13.74 -10.20 -2.93
CA ASP A 62 -14.86 -9.95 -2.02
C ASP A 62 -15.36 -8.51 -2.09
N GLY A 63 -14.92 -7.72 -3.06
CA GLY A 63 -15.51 -6.41 -3.27
C GLY A 63 -14.53 -5.35 -3.76
N ASP A 64 -14.99 -4.12 -3.65
CA ASP A 64 -14.22 -2.94 -4.04
C ASP A 64 -13.13 -2.69 -3.01
N GLY A 65 -11.89 -2.56 -3.49
CA GLY A 65 -10.75 -2.33 -2.60
C GLY A 65 -10.92 -1.10 -1.71
N LEU A 66 -11.61 -0.08 -2.20
CA LEU A 66 -11.83 1.13 -1.39
C LEU A 66 -12.65 0.85 -0.13
N SER A 67 -13.34 -0.29 -0.08
CA SER A 67 -14.05 -0.69 1.14
C SER A 67 -13.10 -0.86 2.32
N VAL A 68 -11.86 -1.19 2.07
CA VAL A 68 -10.86 -1.30 3.15
C VAL A 68 -10.75 0.04 3.89
N LEU A 69 -10.68 1.13 3.12
CA LEU A 69 -10.58 2.46 3.71
C LEU A 69 -11.84 2.85 4.46
N GLU A 70 -13.01 2.46 3.93
CA GLU A 70 -14.27 2.73 4.62
C GLU A 70 -14.36 1.99 5.95
N LEU A 71 -13.96 0.72 5.93
CA LEU A 71 -14.03 -0.11 7.13
C LEU A 71 -13.04 0.34 8.21
N LEU A 72 -11.93 0.93 7.81
CA LEU A 72 -10.92 1.42 8.75
C LEU A 72 -11.05 2.90 9.07
N ALA A 73 -12.04 3.58 8.51
CA ALA A 73 -12.17 5.02 8.69
C ALA A 73 -12.29 5.37 10.19
N GLY A 74 -11.46 6.29 10.62
CA GLY A 74 -11.45 6.70 12.02
C GLY A 74 -10.75 5.75 12.97
N ALA A 75 -10.29 4.60 12.48
CA ALA A 75 -9.61 3.65 13.33
C ALA A 75 -8.11 3.88 13.35
N PRO A 76 -7.44 3.58 14.48
CA PRO A 76 -5.97 3.72 14.51
C PRO A 76 -5.25 2.78 13.57
N ALA A 77 -5.93 1.73 13.10
CA ALA A 77 -5.33 0.77 12.17
C ALA A 77 -5.24 1.30 10.75
N LEU A 78 -5.90 2.42 10.44
CA LEU A 78 -5.87 2.98 9.09
C LEU A 78 -4.45 3.40 8.72
N PRO A 79 -3.90 2.89 7.61
CA PRO A 79 -2.56 3.31 7.20
C PRO A 79 -2.49 4.80 6.90
N PRO A 80 -1.36 5.46 7.20
CA PRO A 80 -1.23 6.89 6.92
C PRO A 80 -1.17 7.20 5.43
N VAL A 81 -0.72 6.24 4.63
CA VAL A 81 -0.64 6.44 3.17
C VAL A 81 -1.20 5.21 2.47
N THR A 82 -2.15 5.44 1.59
CA THR A 82 -2.70 4.40 0.72
C THR A 82 -2.56 4.85 -0.72
N VAL A 83 -2.06 3.96 -1.56
CA VAL A 83 -1.92 4.20 -2.99
C VAL A 83 -2.73 3.14 -3.71
N ALA A 84 -3.66 3.57 -4.55
CA ALA A 84 -4.51 2.65 -5.29
C ALA A 84 -3.78 2.12 -6.51
N LEU A 85 -3.98 0.84 -6.80
CA LEU A 85 -3.50 0.19 -8.01
C LEU A 85 -4.72 -0.21 -8.81
N THR A 86 -4.79 0.19 -10.07
CA THR A 86 -5.98 -0.09 -10.87
C THR A 86 -5.63 -0.32 -12.33
N GLY A 87 -6.44 -1.12 -12.99
CA GLY A 87 -6.34 -1.29 -14.44
C GLY A 87 -7.02 -0.17 -15.22
N HIS A 88 -7.69 0.74 -14.52
CA HIS A 88 -8.46 1.83 -15.14
C HIS A 88 -8.12 3.15 -14.49
N ASP A 89 -7.71 4.13 -15.29
CA ASP A 89 -7.36 5.44 -14.76
C ASP A 89 -8.32 6.53 -15.23
N ASP A 90 -9.56 6.17 -15.54
CA ASP A 90 -10.54 7.16 -15.95
C ASP A 90 -10.78 8.17 -14.82
N PRO A 91 -11.23 9.38 -15.17
CA PRO A 91 -11.37 10.46 -14.16
C PRO A 91 -12.27 10.09 -12.99
N LEU A 92 -13.31 9.31 -13.23
CA LEU A 92 -14.23 8.93 -12.16
C LEU A 92 -13.54 8.01 -11.14
N THR A 93 -12.77 7.05 -11.61
CA THR A 93 -12.02 6.16 -10.73
C THR A 93 -11.01 6.95 -9.91
N VAL A 94 -10.29 7.86 -10.54
CA VAL A 94 -9.31 8.70 -9.83
C VAL A 94 -10.00 9.54 -8.78
N GLN A 95 -11.14 10.14 -9.10
CA GLN A 95 -11.90 10.94 -8.13
C GLN A 95 -12.35 10.10 -6.94
N ARG A 96 -12.85 8.89 -7.18
CA ARG A 96 -13.28 8.00 -6.11
C ARG A 96 -12.12 7.67 -5.18
N CYS A 97 -10.96 7.39 -5.74
CA CYS A 97 -9.79 7.06 -4.93
C CYS A 97 -9.37 8.24 -4.07
N ARG A 98 -9.31 9.43 -4.66
CA ARG A 98 -8.90 10.60 -3.90
C ARG A 98 -9.91 10.96 -2.83
N ALA A 99 -11.19 10.84 -3.14
CA ALA A 99 -12.25 11.09 -2.15
C ALA A 99 -12.17 10.11 -0.99
N ALA A 100 -11.72 8.89 -1.25
CA ALA A 100 -11.58 7.88 -0.21
C ALA A 100 -10.32 8.04 0.63
N GLY A 101 -9.41 8.94 0.22
CA GLY A 101 -8.19 9.21 0.97
C GLY A 101 -6.92 8.65 0.38
N CYS A 102 -6.96 8.14 -0.84
CA CYS A 102 -5.75 7.64 -1.48
C CYS A 102 -4.80 8.78 -1.80
N ARG A 103 -3.52 8.57 -1.48
CA ARG A 103 -2.48 9.54 -1.77
C ARG A 103 -2.20 9.64 -3.25
N ASP A 104 -2.32 8.52 -3.95
CA ASP A 104 -2.02 8.45 -5.37
C ASP A 104 -2.78 7.28 -6.00
N VAL A 105 -2.86 7.29 -7.32
CA VAL A 105 -3.52 6.24 -8.10
C VAL A 105 -2.57 5.86 -9.21
N LEU A 106 -2.19 4.59 -9.27
CA LEU A 106 -1.25 4.09 -10.27
C LEU A 106 -1.94 3.09 -11.19
N LEU A 107 -1.67 3.23 -12.46
CA LEU A 107 -2.23 2.35 -13.47
C LEU A 107 -1.38 1.09 -13.60
N LYS A 108 -2.01 -0.06 -13.62
CA LYS A 108 -1.32 -1.33 -13.84
C LYS A 108 -1.06 -1.52 -15.33
N PRO A 109 0.04 -2.13 -15.72
CA PRO A 109 1.12 -2.65 -14.88
C PRO A 109 2.00 -1.50 -14.37
N VAL A 110 2.33 -1.55 -13.09
CA VAL A 110 3.09 -0.47 -12.46
C VAL A 110 4.57 -0.65 -12.76
N PRO A 111 5.26 0.38 -13.25
CA PRO A 111 6.71 0.29 -13.43
C PRO A 111 7.36 0.18 -12.05
N VAL A 112 8.05 -0.93 -11.85
CA VAL A 112 8.58 -1.28 -10.54
C VAL A 112 9.58 -0.26 -10.01
N ARG A 113 10.45 0.23 -10.90
CA ARG A 113 11.45 1.22 -10.50
C ARG A 113 10.81 2.52 -10.06
N ASP A 114 9.75 2.94 -10.77
CA ASP A 114 9.02 4.13 -10.41
C ASP A 114 8.37 3.96 -9.04
N LEU A 115 7.80 2.80 -8.82
CA LEU A 115 7.14 2.51 -7.56
C LEU A 115 8.12 2.59 -6.39
N LEU A 116 9.30 2.00 -6.55
CA LEU A 116 10.32 2.05 -5.51
C LEU A 116 10.78 3.46 -5.21
N ARG A 117 11.00 4.24 -6.25
CA ARG A 117 11.43 5.61 -6.07
C ARG A 117 10.38 6.42 -5.34
N ARG A 118 9.11 6.23 -5.70
CA ARG A 118 8.03 6.96 -5.06
C ARG A 118 7.74 6.47 -3.66
N ALA A 119 8.02 5.21 -3.37
CA ALA A 119 7.82 4.65 -2.04
C ALA A 119 8.61 5.42 -1.00
N SER A 120 9.79 5.90 -1.35
CA SER A 120 10.59 6.71 -0.43
C SER A 120 9.88 8.02 -0.06
N GLU A 121 9.06 8.54 -0.96
CA GLU A 121 8.29 9.74 -0.68
C GLU A 121 7.08 9.45 0.20
N TRP A 122 6.52 8.24 0.06
CA TRP A 122 5.32 7.87 0.78
C TRP A 122 5.59 7.35 2.19
N LEU A 123 6.77 6.78 2.42
CA LEU A 123 7.09 6.14 3.69
C LEU A 123 7.71 7.15 4.64
N PRO A 124 7.02 7.46 5.74
CA PRO A 124 7.52 8.47 6.67
C PRO A 124 8.81 8.03 7.32
N GLY A 125 9.74 8.95 7.46
CA GLY A 125 11.01 8.69 8.10
C GLY A 125 12.05 8.08 7.20
N GLU A 126 11.68 7.55 6.06
CA GLU A 126 12.62 6.90 5.18
C GLU A 126 13.59 7.90 4.57
N ALA A 127 13.07 9.04 4.14
CA ALA A 127 13.93 10.08 3.58
C ALA A 127 14.92 10.57 4.61
N ALA A 128 14.49 10.73 5.85
CA ALA A 128 15.39 11.16 6.91
C ALA A 128 16.42 10.10 7.22
N ALA A 129 16.00 8.86 7.23
CA ALA A 129 16.90 7.76 7.51
C ALA A 129 17.93 7.57 6.41
N SER A 130 17.53 7.81 5.19
CA SER A 130 18.42 7.61 4.07
C SER A 130 19.17 8.87 3.70
N SER A 131 18.82 9.98 4.32
CA SER A 131 19.50 11.21 4.05
C SER A 131 20.81 11.20 4.75
N PRO A 132 21.81 11.15 4.08
CA PRO A 132 23.05 11.08 4.76
C PRO A 132 23.41 12.41 5.17
N ASN A 133 22.91 12.81 5.39
CA ASN A 133 23.26 13.72 5.77
C ASN A 133 23.53 14.25 4.97
N GLY A 134 23.15 13.88 4.65
CA GLY A 134 23.34 14.28 3.89
C GLY A 134 23.20 13.92 3.15
#